data_db6f90151036d91098af4ce036e8135c
#
_entry.id   db6f90151036d91098af4ce036e8135c
#
_cell.length_a   1.000
_cell.length_b   1.000
_cell.length_c   1.000
_cell.angle_alpha   90.00
_cell.angle_beta   90.00
_cell.angle_gamma   90.00
#
_symmetry.space_group_name_H-M   'P 1'
#
loop_
_entity.id
_entity.type
_entity.pdbx_description
1 polymer ?
#
loop_
_entity_poly.entity_id
_entity_poly.type
_entity_poly.pdbx_seq_one_letter_code
_entity_poly.pdbx_strand_id
1 'polypeptide(L)'
;MIKQINNQEYYDFMLINNQVNFLHTNEYNQAREKMGWKCEFLGYFKDDKLVCAFDLHSKKLPKINRYLFYIPKGMIIDYNNLELLNEFSQELKKYLKNKRAYCVKIDPELDELVDDKINPIIDEFKKMGYKHLGLETSFKGTQPRCSIINDLDNYENVYKNYDRRCKKFVENAIDCGIEIKKGTINDLDEFMEIMNHTATRGGYIARSREYFEILFESFGKHLELYFAEFNPKSEKIKNLDEKQKQLTKEKEEILKNNQPTKKQIAKLKNLDLQIQKNEKNLEIIKNACQKYPNGIKLSAAIYIKYEDKAWYWFGGSLTELREINPVYALMDFYIKKCIDEGIKSFDFLGISGNFDPNDPNIGLYNFKKKFGGNVVKYIGEFDLIIDQKTYILASKILPIVQSSKNSKVLTKLLNFINKN
;
A
#
# COMPACT_ATOMS: atom_id res chain seq x y z
N MET A 1 -11.30 29.24 15.00
CA MET A 1 -10.23 29.94 14.25
C MET A 1 -9.16 28.93 13.80
N ILE A 2 -8.76 28.96 12.51
CA ILE A 2 -7.67 28.10 11.98
C ILE A 2 -6.33 28.83 12.15
N LYS A 3 -5.34 28.17 12.77
CA LYS A 3 -3.98 28.67 12.99
C LYS A 3 -2.96 27.59 12.60
N GLN A 4 -1.75 28.01 12.24
CA GLN A 4 -0.62 27.09 12.10
C GLN A 4 -0.22 26.57 13.49
N ILE A 5 0.05 25.28 13.57
CA ILE A 5 0.59 24.58 14.74
C ILE A 5 1.95 23.96 14.37
N ASN A 6 2.76 23.69 15.39
CA ASN A 6 4.04 23.04 15.15
C ASN A 6 3.87 21.51 15.01
N ASN A 7 4.94 20.86 14.56
CA ASN A 7 4.95 19.40 14.35
C ASN A 7 4.61 18.61 15.63
N GLN A 8 5.12 19.05 16.79
CA GLN A 8 4.88 18.32 18.05
C GLN A 8 3.43 18.43 18.48
N GLU A 9 2.82 19.64 18.41
CA GLU A 9 1.39 19.83 18.72
C GLU A 9 0.50 18.98 17.80
N TYR A 10 0.84 18.92 16.51
CA TYR A 10 0.10 18.08 15.55
C TYR A 10 0.23 16.60 15.90
N TYR A 11 1.46 16.15 16.16
CA TYR A 11 1.76 14.77 16.49
C TYR A 11 1.08 14.31 17.77
N ASP A 12 1.15 15.11 18.84
CA ASP A 12 0.51 14.81 20.12
C ASP A 12 -1.01 14.70 19.95
N PHE A 13 -1.61 15.61 19.16
CA PHE A 13 -3.03 15.56 18.87
C PHE A 13 -3.43 14.32 18.06
N MET A 14 -2.60 13.91 17.10
CA MET A 14 -2.78 12.69 16.33
C MET A 14 -2.76 11.44 17.23
N LEU A 15 -1.81 11.36 18.16
CA LEU A 15 -1.70 10.23 19.10
C LEU A 15 -2.89 10.16 20.04
N ILE A 16 -3.28 11.28 20.67
CA ILE A 16 -4.41 11.34 21.61
C ILE A 16 -5.71 10.88 20.95
N ASN A 17 -5.90 11.18 19.65
CA ASN A 17 -7.08 10.80 18.89
C ASN A 17 -6.96 9.43 18.21
N ASN A 18 -5.86 8.70 18.39
CA ASN A 18 -5.60 7.38 17.79
C ASN A 18 -5.78 7.35 16.24
N GLN A 19 -5.47 8.46 15.58
CA GLN A 19 -5.59 8.59 14.12
C GLN A 19 -4.22 8.59 13.44
N VAL A 20 -3.35 7.66 13.86
CA VAL A 20 -1.99 7.52 13.33
C VAL A 20 -2.03 7.02 11.89
N ASN A 21 -1.45 7.81 10.98
CA ASN A 21 -1.21 7.43 9.60
C ASN A 21 0.10 8.08 9.12
N PHE A 22 0.94 7.34 8.38
CA PHE A 22 2.23 7.87 7.90
C PHE A 22 2.08 9.06 6.94
N LEU A 23 0.91 9.24 6.31
CA LEU A 23 0.59 10.40 5.46
C LEU A 23 0.33 11.68 6.27
N HIS A 24 0.24 11.59 7.62
CA HIS A 24 0.10 12.71 8.55
C HIS A 24 1.41 13.08 9.23
N THR A 25 2.54 12.63 8.70
CA THR A 25 3.84 12.81 9.38
C THR A 25 4.67 13.92 8.76
N ASN A 26 5.57 14.47 9.56
CA ASN A 26 6.53 15.47 9.09
C ASN A 26 7.44 14.89 7.99
N GLU A 27 7.78 13.61 8.07
CA GLU A 27 8.56 12.89 7.08
C GLU A 27 7.86 12.85 5.73
N TYR A 28 6.54 12.60 5.72
CA TYR A 28 5.75 12.66 4.50
C TYR A 28 5.69 14.08 3.94
N ASN A 29 5.53 15.09 4.80
CA ASN A 29 5.54 16.50 4.40
C ASN A 29 6.86 16.90 3.76
N GLN A 30 7.99 16.53 4.36
CA GLN A 30 9.32 16.78 3.79
C GLN A 30 9.45 16.14 2.40
N ALA A 31 8.98 14.89 2.22
CA ALA A 31 8.98 14.25 0.91
C ALA A 31 8.08 14.99 -0.08
N ARG A 32 6.90 15.43 0.33
CA ARG A 32 5.96 16.17 -0.52
C ARG A 32 6.52 17.53 -0.93
N GLU A 33 7.20 18.22 -0.03
CA GLU A 33 7.84 19.52 -0.31
C GLU A 33 8.95 19.39 -1.34
N LYS A 34 9.83 18.39 -1.22
CA LYS A 34 10.83 18.06 -2.23
C LYS A 34 10.21 17.75 -3.60
N MET A 35 8.96 17.25 -3.62
CA MET A 35 8.17 16.98 -4.83
C MET A 35 7.35 18.19 -5.32
N GLY A 36 7.61 19.39 -4.75
CA GLY A 36 7.01 20.65 -5.17
C GLY A 36 5.60 20.92 -4.66
N TRP A 37 5.23 20.33 -3.54
CA TRP A 37 4.06 20.71 -2.75
C TRP A 37 4.48 21.70 -1.64
N LYS A 38 3.52 22.44 -1.11
CA LYS A 38 3.68 23.15 0.16
C LYS A 38 2.80 22.46 1.18
N CYS A 39 3.36 22.13 2.35
CA CYS A 39 2.68 21.42 3.42
C CYS A 39 2.65 22.28 4.68
N GLU A 40 1.52 22.28 5.41
CA GLU A 40 1.33 23.09 6.61
C GLU A 40 0.48 22.28 7.61
N PHE A 41 0.99 22.08 8.84
CA PHE A 41 0.18 21.58 9.94
C PHE A 41 -0.69 22.71 10.50
N LEU A 42 -1.98 22.50 10.52
CA LEU A 42 -2.98 23.48 10.95
C LEU A 42 -3.88 22.89 12.05
N GLY A 43 -4.22 23.75 13.00
CA GLY A 43 -5.19 23.46 14.04
C GLY A 43 -6.42 24.36 13.94
N TYR A 44 -7.60 23.80 14.19
CA TYR A 44 -8.82 24.58 14.42
C TYR A 44 -9.08 24.66 15.92
N PHE A 45 -9.15 25.89 16.42
CA PHE A 45 -9.34 26.20 17.82
C PHE A 45 -10.74 26.76 18.07
N LYS A 46 -11.42 26.22 19.09
CA LYS A 46 -12.67 26.72 19.67
C LYS A 46 -12.42 26.97 21.16
N ASP A 47 -12.72 28.17 21.62
CA ASP A 47 -12.48 28.60 23.02
C ASP A 47 -11.05 28.27 23.50
N ASP A 48 -10.06 28.64 22.67
CA ASP A 48 -8.62 28.41 22.83
C ASP A 48 -8.19 26.92 22.94
N LYS A 49 -9.11 26.00 22.73
CA LYS A 49 -8.81 24.55 22.69
C LYS A 49 -8.64 24.08 21.27
N LEU A 50 -7.61 23.29 21.00
CA LEU A 50 -7.43 22.56 19.75
C LEU A 50 -8.48 21.44 19.67
N VAL A 51 -9.41 21.55 18.72
CA VAL A 51 -10.53 20.61 18.54
C VAL A 51 -10.49 19.85 17.20
N CYS A 52 -9.63 20.30 16.29
CA CYS A 52 -9.35 19.62 15.02
C CYS A 52 -7.93 19.97 14.57
N ALA A 53 -7.19 18.98 14.09
CA ALA A 53 -5.91 19.19 13.41
C ALA A 53 -5.93 18.56 12.01
N PHE A 54 -5.20 19.14 11.08
CA PHE A 54 -5.12 18.64 9.73
C PHE A 54 -3.84 19.05 9.03
N ASP A 55 -3.36 18.17 8.17
CA ASP A 55 -2.19 18.39 7.34
C ASP A 55 -2.66 18.93 5.98
N LEU A 56 -2.31 20.18 5.67
CA LEU A 56 -2.80 20.86 4.48
C LEU A 56 -1.71 20.96 3.41
N HIS A 57 -1.84 20.14 2.39
CA HIS A 57 -0.96 20.16 1.22
C HIS A 57 -1.52 21.09 0.15
N SER A 58 -0.67 21.87 -0.50
CA SER A 58 -1.09 22.73 -1.60
C SER A 58 -0.15 22.66 -2.80
N LYS A 59 -0.73 22.73 -3.99
CA LYS A 59 0.01 22.77 -5.26
C LYS A 59 -0.61 23.78 -6.21
N LYS A 60 0.24 24.67 -6.76
CA LYS A 60 -0.19 25.69 -7.71
C LYS A 60 -0.54 25.04 -9.05
N LEU A 61 -1.64 25.47 -9.65
CA LEU A 61 -1.95 25.12 -11.04
C LEU A 61 -0.94 25.76 -12.00
N PRO A 62 -0.48 25.02 -13.02
CA PRO A 62 0.38 25.59 -14.05
C PRO A 62 -0.30 26.78 -14.73
N LYS A 63 0.41 27.92 -14.82
CA LYS A 63 -0.04 29.16 -15.50
C LYS A 63 -1.28 29.84 -14.91
N ILE A 64 -1.85 29.35 -13.81
CA ILE A 64 -3.03 29.91 -13.15
C ILE A 64 -2.69 30.21 -11.70
N ASN A 65 -3.05 31.41 -11.22
CA ASN A 65 -2.82 31.77 -9.82
C ASN A 65 -3.93 31.23 -8.91
N ARG A 66 -4.11 29.92 -8.95
CA ARG A 66 -5.04 29.13 -8.13
C ARG A 66 -4.32 27.87 -7.64
N TYR A 67 -4.78 27.33 -6.53
CA TYR A 67 -4.15 26.20 -5.85
C TYR A 67 -5.14 25.07 -5.65
N LEU A 68 -4.69 23.83 -5.92
CA LEU A 68 -5.27 22.63 -5.36
C LEU A 68 -4.82 22.49 -3.93
N PHE A 69 -5.75 22.19 -3.04
CA PHE A 69 -5.44 21.75 -1.69
C PHE A 69 -5.83 20.29 -1.49
N TYR A 70 -5.14 19.61 -0.58
CA TYR A 70 -5.40 18.23 -0.22
C TYR A 70 -5.13 18.03 1.25
N ILE A 71 -6.04 17.36 1.95
CA ILE A 71 -5.89 16.91 3.33
C ILE A 71 -5.88 15.39 3.28
N PRO A 72 -4.69 14.75 3.30
CA PRO A 72 -4.57 13.29 3.21
C PRO A 72 -5.28 12.63 4.39
N LYS A 73 -6.03 11.57 4.10
CA LYS A 73 -6.77 10.79 5.10
C LYS A 73 -7.77 11.59 5.96
N GLY A 74 -8.11 12.80 5.51
CA GLY A 74 -9.04 13.69 6.19
C GLY A 74 -8.43 14.45 7.38
N MET A 75 -9.29 15.00 8.19
CA MET A 75 -8.92 15.75 9.39
C MET A 75 -8.89 14.84 10.61
N ILE A 76 -8.05 15.17 11.57
CA ILE A 76 -8.10 14.59 12.91
C ILE A 76 -9.17 15.36 13.70
N ILE A 77 -10.38 14.83 13.73
CA ILE A 77 -11.56 15.45 14.33
C ILE A 77 -12.52 14.36 14.83
N ASP A 78 -13.38 14.68 15.77
CA ASP A 78 -14.51 13.80 16.09
C ASP A 78 -15.61 13.91 15.02
N TYR A 79 -15.64 12.95 14.12
CA TYR A 79 -16.62 12.88 13.04
C TYR A 79 -18.06 12.61 13.51
N ASN A 80 -18.27 12.18 14.76
CA ASN A 80 -19.62 12.02 15.34
C ASN A 80 -20.18 13.36 15.82
N ASN A 81 -19.32 14.36 16.05
CA ASN A 81 -19.74 15.70 16.39
C ASN A 81 -20.05 16.53 15.13
N LEU A 82 -21.25 16.36 14.60
CA LEU A 82 -21.67 17.00 13.33
C LEU A 82 -21.71 18.53 13.41
N GLU A 83 -21.97 19.10 14.59
CA GLU A 83 -21.93 20.54 14.80
C GLU A 83 -20.50 21.07 14.62
N LEU A 84 -19.53 20.47 15.31
CA LEU A 84 -18.12 20.79 15.19
C LEU A 84 -17.62 20.62 13.73
N LEU A 85 -17.99 19.52 13.08
CA LEU A 85 -17.60 19.23 11.71
C LEU A 85 -18.14 20.28 10.73
N ASN A 86 -19.38 20.74 10.93
CA ASN A 86 -20.00 21.79 10.11
C ASN A 86 -19.32 23.16 10.36
N GLU A 87 -19.11 23.55 11.62
CA GLU A 87 -18.38 24.79 11.98
C GLU A 87 -16.98 24.79 11.34
N PHE A 88 -16.24 23.69 11.50
CA PHE A 88 -14.92 23.53 10.91
C PHE A 88 -14.97 23.66 9.38
N SER A 89 -15.91 23.00 8.72
CA SER A 89 -16.06 23.03 7.27
C SER A 89 -16.31 24.44 6.73
N GLN A 90 -17.11 25.24 7.44
CA GLN A 90 -17.35 26.64 7.11
C GLN A 90 -16.08 27.51 7.29
N GLU A 91 -15.35 27.32 8.39
CA GLU A 91 -14.10 28.04 8.67
C GLU A 91 -13.01 27.62 7.66
N LEU A 92 -12.90 26.33 7.32
CA LEU A 92 -11.98 25.84 6.29
C LEU A 92 -12.29 26.50 4.94
N LYS A 93 -13.56 26.60 4.56
CA LYS A 93 -13.95 27.26 3.31
C LYS A 93 -13.55 28.72 3.26
N LYS A 94 -13.72 29.46 4.37
CA LYS A 94 -13.27 30.87 4.49
C LYS A 94 -11.74 30.96 4.40
N TYR A 95 -11.03 30.13 5.15
CA TYR A 95 -9.58 30.07 5.16
C TYR A 95 -9.00 29.81 3.75
N LEU A 96 -9.52 28.82 3.05
CA LEU A 96 -9.09 28.41 1.71
C LEU A 96 -9.39 29.47 0.64
N LYS A 97 -10.50 30.19 0.76
CA LYS A 97 -10.84 31.30 -0.14
C LYS A 97 -9.75 32.38 -0.12
N ASN A 98 -9.24 32.72 1.07
CA ASN A 98 -8.15 33.67 1.24
C ASN A 98 -6.81 33.17 0.69
N LYS A 99 -6.62 31.84 0.61
CA LYS A 99 -5.43 31.18 0.05
C LYS A 99 -5.53 30.95 -1.47
N ARG A 100 -6.56 31.49 -2.17
CA ARG A 100 -6.79 31.31 -3.61
C ARG A 100 -7.00 29.84 -4.01
N ALA A 101 -7.57 29.04 -3.12
CA ALA A 101 -7.95 27.68 -3.44
C ALA A 101 -9.02 27.66 -4.54
N TYR A 102 -8.93 26.65 -5.42
CA TYR A 102 -10.09 26.35 -6.26
C TYR A 102 -10.85 25.12 -5.72
N CYS A 103 -10.15 24.26 -5.00
CA CYS A 103 -10.72 23.06 -4.41
C CYS A 103 -9.83 22.56 -3.27
N VAL A 104 -10.39 21.95 -2.24
CA VAL A 104 -9.67 21.04 -1.35
C VAL A 104 -10.28 19.65 -1.47
N LYS A 105 -9.41 18.65 -1.62
CA LYS A 105 -9.74 17.23 -1.59
C LYS A 105 -9.52 16.68 -0.19
N ILE A 106 -10.39 15.77 0.23
CA ILE A 106 -10.22 14.98 1.45
C ILE A 106 -10.58 13.52 1.16
N ASP A 107 -9.94 12.58 1.83
CA ASP A 107 -10.22 11.14 1.76
C ASP A 107 -10.22 10.49 3.15
N PRO A 108 -11.19 10.82 4.01
CA PRO A 108 -11.23 10.37 5.40
C PRO A 108 -11.18 8.84 5.52
N GLU A 109 -10.41 8.35 6.51
CA GLU A 109 -10.36 6.92 6.84
C GLU A 109 -11.55 6.51 7.70
N LEU A 110 -12.74 6.69 7.17
CA LEU A 110 -14.00 6.26 7.78
C LEU A 110 -14.58 5.11 6.98
N ASP A 111 -15.10 4.11 7.67
CA ASP A 111 -15.67 2.93 7.04
C ASP A 111 -16.88 3.28 6.15
N GLU A 112 -16.95 2.62 4.98
CA GLU A 112 -18.08 2.75 4.05
C GLU A 112 -19.41 2.36 4.67
N LEU A 113 -19.39 1.36 5.56
CA LEU A 113 -20.59 0.85 6.22
C LEU A 113 -20.51 1.07 7.73
N VAL A 114 -21.64 1.45 8.30
CA VAL A 114 -21.89 1.47 9.75
C VAL A 114 -23.20 0.70 9.96
N ASP A 115 -23.19 -0.32 10.81
CA ASP A 115 -24.34 -1.22 11.05
C ASP A 115 -24.94 -1.77 9.74
N ASP A 116 -24.08 -2.26 8.85
CA ASP A 116 -24.43 -2.81 7.51
C ASP A 116 -25.13 -1.80 6.57
N LYS A 117 -25.12 -0.52 6.88
CA LYS A 117 -25.67 0.55 6.05
C LYS A 117 -24.58 1.51 5.59
N ILE A 118 -24.81 2.15 4.43
CA ILE A 118 -23.90 3.21 3.96
C ILE A 118 -23.74 4.26 5.05
N ASN A 119 -22.49 4.60 5.34
CA ASN A 119 -22.14 5.54 6.42
C ASN A 119 -22.85 6.90 6.20
N PRO A 120 -23.71 7.34 7.13
CA PRO A 120 -24.51 8.55 6.98
C PRO A 120 -23.65 9.83 6.90
N ILE A 121 -22.40 9.80 7.34
CA ILE A 121 -21.47 10.92 7.27
C ILE A 121 -21.26 11.40 5.82
N ILE A 122 -21.45 10.53 4.83
CA ILE A 122 -21.40 10.90 3.40
C ILE A 122 -22.43 11.97 3.08
N ASP A 123 -23.66 11.80 3.58
CA ASP A 123 -24.73 12.76 3.32
C ASP A 123 -24.54 14.05 4.14
N GLU A 124 -23.98 13.95 5.34
CA GLU A 124 -23.63 15.14 6.13
C GLU A 124 -22.55 15.97 5.43
N PHE A 125 -21.49 15.37 4.89
CA PHE A 125 -20.53 16.09 4.06
C PHE A 125 -21.17 16.77 2.84
N LYS A 126 -22.11 16.10 2.16
CA LYS A 126 -22.84 16.71 1.04
C LYS A 126 -23.65 17.92 1.50
N LYS A 127 -24.33 17.87 2.65
CA LYS A 127 -25.07 19.01 3.23
C LYS A 127 -24.13 20.18 3.56
N MET A 128 -22.89 19.91 4.00
CA MET A 128 -21.86 20.92 4.26
C MET A 128 -21.24 21.49 2.97
N GLY A 129 -21.67 21.01 1.79
CA GLY A 129 -21.23 21.49 0.48
C GLY A 129 -20.05 20.76 -0.14
N TYR A 130 -19.66 19.59 0.40
CA TYR A 130 -18.69 18.72 -0.25
C TYR A 130 -19.34 17.92 -1.37
N LYS A 131 -18.63 17.78 -2.46
CA LYS A 131 -19.00 16.88 -3.55
C LYS A 131 -18.37 15.51 -3.32
N HIS A 132 -19.15 14.50 -3.04
CA HIS A 132 -18.69 13.12 -2.97
C HIS A 132 -18.34 12.60 -4.37
N LEU A 133 -17.16 11.96 -4.51
CA LEU A 133 -16.68 11.45 -5.80
C LEU A 133 -17.13 10.02 -6.11
N GLY A 134 -17.94 9.43 -5.22
CA GLY A 134 -18.50 8.09 -5.39
C GLY A 134 -17.77 7.01 -4.62
N LEU A 135 -18.35 5.81 -4.63
CA LEU A 135 -17.82 4.59 -4.00
C LEU A 135 -17.25 3.63 -5.06
N GLU A 136 -16.57 4.17 -6.07
CA GLU A 136 -16.04 3.37 -7.18
C GLU A 136 -15.02 2.33 -6.70
N THR A 137 -15.09 1.16 -7.33
CA THR A 137 -14.18 0.03 -7.10
C THR A 137 -13.06 0.07 -8.13
N SER A 138 -12.08 0.95 -7.93
CA SER A 138 -10.95 1.11 -8.85
C SER A 138 -9.77 1.78 -8.14
N PHE A 139 -8.62 1.85 -8.81
CA PHE A 139 -7.47 2.66 -8.36
C PHE A 139 -7.54 4.12 -8.84
N LYS A 140 -8.68 4.57 -9.33
CA LYS A 140 -8.91 5.98 -9.66
C LYS A 140 -9.10 6.76 -8.36
N GLY A 141 -8.39 7.85 -8.22
CA GLY A 141 -8.44 8.68 -7.00
C GLY A 141 -7.06 9.08 -6.54
N THR A 142 -7.00 9.86 -5.47
CA THR A 142 -5.73 10.31 -4.86
C THR A 142 -5.10 9.18 -4.08
N GLN A 143 -5.92 8.42 -3.35
CA GLN A 143 -5.54 7.22 -2.61
C GLN A 143 -6.51 6.07 -2.93
N PRO A 144 -6.07 4.81 -2.83
CA PRO A 144 -6.97 3.67 -2.92
C PRO A 144 -8.03 3.71 -1.82
N ARG A 145 -9.29 3.53 -2.20
CA ARG A 145 -10.43 3.52 -1.27
C ARG A 145 -10.54 2.25 -0.43
N CYS A 146 -10.00 1.16 -0.94
CA CYS A 146 -10.06 -0.14 -0.28
C CYS A 146 -8.66 -0.63 0.07
N SER A 147 -8.53 -1.26 1.22
CA SER A 147 -7.28 -1.85 1.71
C SER A 147 -7.52 -3.23 2.31
N ILE A 148 -6.42 -3.92 2.66
CA ILE A 148 -6.44 -5.12 3.49
C ILE A 148 -5.56 -4.87 4.70
N ILE A 149 -6.12 -5.02 5.88
CA ILE A 149 -5.44 -4.77 7.15
C ILE A 149 -5.43 -6.03 8.00
N ASN A 150 -4.27 -6.37 8.52
CA ASN A 150 -4.09 -7.41 9.53
C ASN A 150 -3.90 -6.77 10.90
N ASP A 151 -4.67 -7.22 11.86
CA ASP A 151 -4.37 -7.03 13.27
C ASP A 151 -3.26 -8.02 13.66
N LEU A 152 -2.21 -7.49 14.27
CA LEU A 152 -1.04 -8.26 14.67
C LEU A 152 -1.04 -8.45 16.20
N ASP A 153 -1.05 -9.70 16.65
CA ASP A 153 -0.86 -10.09 18.05
C ASP A 153 0.41 -10.92 18.22
N ASN A 154 0.30 -12.22 18.00
CA ASN A 154 1.44 -13.14 17.97
C ASN A 154 1.48 -13.87 16.63
N TYR A 155 2.69 -14.28 16.23
CA TYR A 155 2.90 -14.88 14.92
C TYR A 155 2.09 -16.17 14.71
N GLU A 156 1.90 -16.99 15.74
CA GLU A 156 1.15 -18.24 15.62
C GLU A 156 -0.31 -17.98 15.22
N ASN A 157 -0.97 -17.01 15.85
CA ASN A 157 -2.34 -16.63 15.53
C ASN A 157 -2.45 -16.02 14.13
N VAL A 158 -1.57 -15.08 13.80
CA VAL A 158 -1.53 -14.46 12.48
C VAL A 158 -1.29 -15.51 11.39
N TYR A 159 -0.33 -16.42 11.60
CA TYR A 159 -0.04 -17.50 10.67
C TYR A 159 -1.19 -18.50 10.54
N LYS A 160 -1.96 -18.78 11.61
CA LYS A 160 -3.19 -19.62 11.53
C LYS A 160 -4.19 -19.05 10.53
N ASN A 161 -4.32 -17.71 10.44
CA ASN A 161 -5.25 -17.04 9.56
C ASN A 161 -4.79 -16.99 8.09
N TYR A 162 -3.55 -17.34 7.79
CA TYR A 162 -3.11 -17.46 6.42
C TYR A 162 -3.87 -18.54 5.66
N ASP A 163 -4.22 -18.25 4.41
CA ASP A 163 -4.75 -19.25 3.47
C ASP A 163 -3.81 -20.47 3.38
N ARG A 164 -4.37 -21.67 3.24
CA ARG A 164 -3.58 -22.91 3.15
C ARG A 164 -2.53 -22.87 2.04
N ARG A 165 -2.84 -22.23 0.90
CA ARG A 165 -1.88 -22.09 -0.21
C ARG A 165 -0.79 -21.08 0.15
N CYS A 166 -1.13 -20.01 0.89
CA CYS A 166 -0.15 -19.03 1.36
C CYS A 166 0.94 -19.71 2.20
N LYS A 167 0.54 -20.50 3.21
CA LYS A 167 1.47 -21.27 4.04
C LYS A 167 2.43 -22.12 3.20
N LYS A 168 1.87 -22.86 2.23
CA LYS A 168 2.66 -23.68 1.31
C LYS A 168 3.60 -22.86 0.41
N PHE A 169 3.21 -21.65 0.01
CA PHE A 169 4.04 -20.78 -0.81
C PHE A 169 5.20 -20.20 -0.01
N VAL A 170 4.96 -19.79 1.25
CA VAL A 170 6.00 -19.33 2.16
C VAL A 170 7.03 -20.44 2.41
N GLU A 171 6.57 -21.63 2.84
CA GLU A 171 7.42 -22.78 3.08
C GLU A 171 8.24 -23.14 1.83
N ASN A 172 7.58 -23.19 0.67
CA ASN A 172 8.21 -23.56 -0.59
C ASN A 172 9.32 -22.57 -0.99
N ALA A 173 9.10 -21.27 -0.81
CA ALA A 173 10.10 -20.27 -1.12
C ALA A 173 11.35 -20.43 -0.24
N ILE A 174 11.14 -20.61 1.07
CA ILE A 174 12.22 -20.81 2.03
C ILE A 174 13.00 -22.10 1.73
N ASP A 175 12.30 -23.22 1.50
CA ASP A 175 12.92 -24.51 1.18
C ASP A 175 13.72 -24.46 -0.13
N CYS A 176 13.30 -23.64 -1.09
CA CYS A 176 13.98 -23.44 -2.38
C CYS A 176 15.13 -22.40 -2.32
N GLY A 177 15.56 -21.97 -1.14
CA GLY A 177 16.73 -21.12 -0.98
C GLY A 177 16.46 -19.63 -1.13
N ILE A 178 15.22 -19.18 -0.94
CA ILE A 178 14.92 -17.75 -0.82
C ILE A 178 15.35 -17.25 0.55
N GLU A 179 16.18 -16.21 0.55
CA GLU A 179 16.63 -15.47 1.72
C GLU A 179 16.16 -14.03 1.64
N ILE A 180 15.84 -13.43 2.81
CA ILE A 180 15.42 -12.04 2.87
C ILE A 180 16.60 -11.16 3.27
N LYS A 181 16.89 -10.16 2.44
CA LYS A 181 18.00 -9.23 2.64
C LYS A 181 17.46 -7.81 2.82
N LYS A 182 17.95 -7.11 3.83
CA LYS A 182 17.68 -5.69 4.00
C LYS A 182 18.47 -4.91 2.97
N GLY A 183 17.77 -4.03 2.26
CA GLY A 183 18.36 -3.09 1.31
C GLY A 183 18.55 -1.71 1.93
N THR A 184 19.25 -0.88 1.18
CA THR A 184 19.56 0.52 1.50
C THR A 184 19.25 1.41 0.29
N ILE A 185 19.48 2.71 0.40
CA ILE A 185 19.37 3.65 -0.72
C ILE A 185 20.32 3.29 -1.89
N ASN A 186 21.44 2.62 -1.60
CA ASN A 186 22.39 2.18 -2.62
C ASN A 186 21.86 1.02 -3.49
N ASP A 187 20.85 0.30 -3.00
CA ASP A 187 20.23 -0.82 -3.71
C ASP A 187 19.02 -0.37 -4.55
N LEU A 188 18.84 0.95 -4.75
CA LEU A 188 17.69 1.47 -5.50
C LEU A 188 17.72 1.09 -6.98
N ASP A 189 18.88 0.82 -7.59
CA ASP A 189 18.96 0.43 -8.99
C ASP A 189 18.32 -0.95 -9.20
N GLU A 190 18.65 -1.93 -8.35
CA GLU A 190 18.03 -3.26 -8.38
C GLU A 190 16.54 -3.21 -7.99
N PHE A 191 16.19 -2.35 -7.03
CA PHE A 191 14.79 -2.11 -6.70
C PHE A 191 14.02 -1.57 -7.90
N MET A 192 14.58 -0.59 -8.63
CA MET A 192 13.97 -0.01 -9.82
C MET A 192 13.83 -1.02 -10.97
N GLU A 193 14.80 -1.92 -11.15
CA GLU A 193 14.69 -3.01 -12.14
C GLU A 193 13.45 -3.86 -11.85
N ILE A 194 13.26 -4.31 -10.61
CA ILE A 194 12.12 -5.10 -10.16
C ILE A 194 10.80 -4.32 -10.32
N MET A 195 10.80 -3.03 -9.95
CA MET A 195 9.61 -2.18 -10.06
C MET A 195 9.22 -1.91 -11.51
N ASN A 196 10.18 -1.63 -12.39
CA ASN A 196 9.94 -1.42 -13.82
C ASN A 196 9.39 -2.68 -14.49
N HIS A 197 9.95 -3.85 -14.16
CA HIS A 197 9.44 -5.14 -14.64
C HIS A 197 7.98 -5.36 -14.20
N THR A 198 7.68 -5.07 -12.92
CA THR A 198 6.32 -5.18 -12.37
C THR A 198 5.37 -4.19 -13.05
N ALA A 199 5.80 -2.94 -13.25
CA ALA A 199 5.00 -1.90 -13.90
C ALA A 199 4.68 -2.24 -15.35
N THR A 200 5.66 -2.72 -16.12
CA THR A 200 5.48 -3.19 -17.50
C THR A 200 4.44 -4.31 -17.56
N ARG A 201 4.54 -5.30 -16.68
CA ARG A 201 3.57 -6.39 -16.61
C ARG A 201 2.18 -5.92 -16.19
N GLY A 202 2.09 -4.93 -15.33
CA GLY A 202 0.85 -4.35 -14.82
C GLY A 202 0.24 -3.26 -15.70
N GLY A 203 0.91 -2.85 -16.78
CA GLY A 203 0.44 -1.81 -17.71
C GLY A 203 0.41 -0.40 -17.12
N TYR A 204 1.29 -0.10 -16.15
CA TYR A 204 1.41 1.23 -15.55
C TYR A 204 2.87 1.74 -15.58
N ILE A 205 3.08 3.01 -15.24
CA ILE A 205 4.41 3.62 -15.20
C ILE A 205 4.91 3.61 -13.75
N ALA A 206 6.08 3.02 -13.51
CA ALA A 206 6.74 3.08 -12.21
C ALA A 206 7.14 4.51 -11.85
N ARG A 207 7.26 4.78 -10.55
CA ARG A 207 7.86 6.03 -10.06
C ARG A 207 9.34 6.08 -10.42
N SER A 208 9.88 7.29 -10.53
CA SER A 208 11.31 7.47 -10.84
C SER A 208 12.20 7.06 -9.66
N ARG A 209 13.49 6.82 -9.94
CA ARG A 209 14.51 6.59 -8.91
C ARG A 209 14.60 7.75 -7.94
N GLU A 210 14.61 8.98 -8.45
CA GLU A 210 14.60 10.21 -7.64
C GLU A 210 13.42 10.28 -6.65
N TYR A 211 12.25 9.81 -7.06
CA TYR A 211 11.10 9.72 -6.15
C TYR A 211 11.42 8.85 -4.94
N PHE A 212 12.05 7.70 -5.13
CA PHE A 212 12.40 6.80 -4.03
C PHE A 212 13.57 7.33 -3.20
N GLU A 213 14.55 8.01 -3.81
CA GLU A 213 15.62 8.72 -3.07
C GLU A 213 15.04 9.75 -2.10
N ILE A 214 14.09 10.57 -2.58
CA ILE A 214 13.38 11.54 -1.75
C ILE A 214 12.68 10.83 -0.58
N LEU A 215 12.04 9.68 -0.80
CA LEU A 215 11.38 8.93 0.27
C LEU A 215 12.40 8.41 1.30
N PHE A 216 13.50 7.81 0.85
CA PHE A 216 14.56 7.32 1.75
C PHE A 216 15.12 8.44 2.62
N GLU A 217 15.44 9.58 2.01
CA GLU A 217 15.98 10.75 2.74
C GLU A 217 14.97 11.32 3.74
N SER A 218 13.69 11.39 3.36
CA SER A 218 12.68 12.03 4.20
C SER A 218 12.20 11.13 5.34
N PHE A 219 11.96 9.84 5.09
CA PHE A 219 11.46 8.91 6.09
C PHE A 219 12.55 8.29 6.97
N GLY A 220 13.80 8.26 6.51
CA GLY A 220 14.94 7.75 7.28
C GLY A 220 14.66 6.37 7.88
N LYS A 221 14.73 6.26 9.22
CA LYS A 221 14.51 5.00 9.96
C LYS A 221 13.11 4.39 9.82
N HIS A 222 12.12 5.19 9.41
CA HIS A 222 10.74 4.73 9.26
C HIS A 222 10.49 4.01 7.95
N LEU A 223 11.41 4.11 6.98
CA LEU A 223 11.32 3.41 5.70
C LEU A 223 12.30 2.26 5.67
N GLU A 224 11.81 1.09 5.27
CA GLU A 224 12.64 -0.11 5.14
C GLU A 224 12.45 -0.73 3.75
N LEU A 225 13.55 -1.07 3.11
CA LEU A 225 13.60 -1.83 1.86
C LEU A 225 14.07 -3.26 2.17
N TYR A 226 13.37 -4.25 1.62
CA TYR A 226 13.78 -5.65 1.68
C TYR A 226 13.68 -6.31 0.31
N PHE A 227 14.57 -7.27 0.08
CA PHE A 227 14.59 -8.12 -1.10
C PHE A 227 14.39 -9.58 -0.70
N ALA A 228 13.66 -10.33 -1.52
CA ALA A 228 13.72 -11.77 -1.52
C ALA A 228 14.72 -12.18 -2.61
N GLU A 229 15.80 -12.82 -2.19
CA GLU A 229 16.94 -13.21 -3.02
C GLU A 229 17.03 -14.73 -3.08
N PHE A 230 17.19 -15.27 -4.28
CA PHE A 230 17.58 -16.66 -4.43
C PHE A 230 19.08 -16.81 -4.13
N ASN A 231 19.42 -17.60 -3.12
CA ASN A 231 20.79 -17.92 -2.76
C ASN A 231 21.12 -19.37 -3.17
N PRO A 232 21.93 -19.59 -4.24
CA PRO A 232 22.29 -20.93 -4.68
C PRO A 232 23.11 -21.73 -3.67
N LYS A 233 23.67 -21.05 -2.65
CA LYS A 233 24.47 -21.67 -1.56
C LYS A 233 23.67 -21.85 -0.26
N SER A 234 22.37 -21.61 -0.28
CA SER A 234 21.53 -21.73 0.90
C SER A 234 21.54 -23.16 1.47
N GLU A 235 21.69 -23.27 2.78
CA GLU A 235 21.58 -24.57 3.48
C GLU A 235 20.19 -25.22 3.30
N LYS A 236 19.15 -24.44 3.06
CA LYS A 236 17.79 -24.94 2.80
C LYS A 236 17.73 -25.83 1.57
N ILE A 237 18.51 -25.52 0.54
CA ILE A 237 18.62 -26.35 -0.69
C ILE A 237 19.22 -27.70 -0.35
N LYS A 238 20.27 -27.74 0.47
CA LYS A 238 20.88 -29.02 0.91
C LYS A 238 19.88 -29.85 1.71
N ASN A 239 19.15 -29.21 2.64
CA ASN A 239 18.13 -29.87 3.44
C ASN A 239 16.99 -30.43 2.57
N LEU A 240 16.63 -29.74 1.48
CA LEU A 240 15.62 -30.25 0.53
C LEU A 240 16.10 -31.50 -0.21
N ASP A 241 17.38 -31.55 -0.62
CA ASP A 241 17.99 -32.74 -1.24
C ASP A 241 18.04 -33.93 -0.26
N GLU A 242 18.44 -33.70 0.99
CA GLU A 242 18.44 -34.72 2.03
C GLU A 242 17.02 -35.24 2.32
N LYS A 243 16.05 -34.34 2.40
CA LYS A 243 14.62 -34.69 2.57
C LYS A 243 14.13 -35.56 1.42
N GLN A 244 14.52 -35.25 0.18
CA GLN A 244 14.17 -36.08 -0.98
C GLN A 244 14.69 -37.51 -0.84
N LYS A 245 15.95 -37.68 -0.44
CA LYS A 245 16.57 -38.98 -0.19
C LYS A 245 15.82 -39.75 0.91
N GLN A 246 15.46 -39.07 2.00
CA GLN A 246 14.70 -39.70 3.09
C GLN A 246 13.31 -40.16 2.66
N LEU A 247 12.55 -39.32 1.94
CA LEU A 247 11.20 -39.66 1.45
C LEU A 247 11.26 -40.85 0.48
N THR A 248 12.26 -40.88 -0.38
CA THR A 248 12.46 -42.02 -1.34
C THR A 248 12.75 -43.33 -0.57
N LYS A 249 13.65 -43.26 0.41
CA LYS A 249 13.97 -44.44 1.26
C LYS A 249 12.72 -44.93 2.01
N GLU A 250 11.96 -44.03 2.62
CA GLU A 250 10.73 -44.39 3.34
C GLU A 250 9.69 -45.04 2.40
N LYS A 251 9.56 -44.53 1.17
CA LYS A 251 8.70 -45.15 0.15
C LYS A 251 9.17 -46.57 -0.19
N GLU A 252 10.46 -46.74 -0.43
CA GLU A 252 11.03 -48.07 -0.74
C GLU A 252 10.85 -49.07 0.40
N GLU A 253 10.98 -48.65 1.67
CA GLU A 253 10.75 -49.50 2.84
C GLU A 253 9.30 -50.00 2.90
N ILE A 254 8.31 -49.17 2.59
CA ILE A 254 6.91 -49.57 2.56
C ILE A 254 6.64 -50.52 1.39
N LEU A 255 7.26 -50.30 0.23
CA LEU A 255 7.10 -51.13 -0.96
C LEU A 255 7.69 -52.56 -0.81
N LYS A 256 8.63 -52.76 0.13
CA LYS A 256 9.14 -54.09 0.46
C LYS A 256 8.06 -55.00 1.10
N ASN A 257 6.95 -54.45 1.59
CA ASN A 257 5.85 -55.20 2.12
C ASN A 257 4.90 -55.67 0.99
N ASN A 258 4.90 -56.92 0.68
CA ASN A 258 4.06 -57.52 -0.39
C ASN A 258 2.54 -57.37 -0.16
N GLN A 259 2.12 -57.03 1.07
CA GLN A 259 0.70 -56.85 1.43
C GLN A 259 0.52 -55.56 2.26
N PRO A 260 0.65 -54.38 1.65
CA PRO A 260 0.53 -53.13 2.38
C PRO A 260 -0.88 -52.92 2.91
N THR A 261 -0.98 -52.51 4.17
CA THR A 261 -2.23 -52.12 4.81
C THR A 261 -2.86 -50.90 4.13
N LYS A 262 -4.17 -50.68 4.30
CA LYS A 262 -4.87 -49.47 3.81
C LYS A 262 -4.17 -48.19 4.26
N LYS A 263 -3.63 -48.16 5.49
CA LYS A 263 -2.86 -47.00 6.03
C LYS A 263 -1.54 -46.81 5.28
N GLN A 264 -0.84 -47.89 4.96
CA GLN A 264 0.40 -47.82 4.16
C GLN A 264 0.15 -47.37 2.73
N ILE A 265 -0.95 -47.83 2.09
CA ILE A 265 -1.34 -47.36 0.76
C ILE A 265 -1.64 -45.87 0.75
N ALA A 266 -2.37 -45.35 1.75
CA ALA A 266 -2.61 -43.92 1.89
C ALA A 266 -1.31 -43.11 2.12
N LYS A 267 -0.39 -43.70 2.91
CA LYS A 267 0.94 -43.11 3.14
C LYS A 267 1.78 -43.05 1.86
N LEU A 268 1.80 -44.12 1.07
CA LEU A 268 2.49 -44.17 -0.23
C LEU A 268 1.99 -43.07 -1.17
N LYS A 269 0.68 -42.87 -1.31
CA LYS A 269 0.12 -41.80 -2.13
C LYS A 269 0.61 -40.39 -1.67
N ASN A 270 0.69 -40.19 -0.35
CA ASN A 270 1.17 -38.91 0.17
C ASN A 270 2.68 -38.75 -0.06
N LEU A 271 3.49 -39.79 0.10
CA LEU A 271 4.92 -39.81 -0.20
C LEU A 271 5.16 -39.49 -1.69
N ASP A 272 4.41 -40.11 -2.60
CA ASP A 272 4.51 -39.86 -4.04
C ASP A 272 4.30 -38.37 -4.36
N LEU A 273 3.26 -37.75 -3.78
CA LEU A 273 3.00 -36.32 -3.99
C LEU A 273 4.13 -35.42 -3.44
N GLN A 274 4.71 -35.78 -2.28
CA GLN A 274 5.82 -35.02 -1.70
C GLN A 274 7.10 -35.21 -2.53
N ILE A 275 7.41 -36.42 -2.96
CA ILE A 275 8.56 -36.74 -3.81
C ILE A 275 8.49 -35.95 -5.12
N GLN A 276 7.34 -36.06 -5.84
CA GLN A 276 7.14 -35.33 -7.10
C GLN A 276 7.28 -33.80 -6.93
N LYS A 277 6.73 -33.25 -5.84
CA LYS A 277 6.87 -31.82 -5.56
C LYS A 277 8.35 -31.43 -5.35
N ASN A 278 9.06 -32.21 -4.54
CA ASN A 278 10.47 -31.94 -4.26
C ASN A 278 11.36 -32.11 -5.49
N GLU A 279 11.13 -33.15 -6.31
CA GLU A 279 11.84 -33.37 -7.57
C GLU A 279 11.70 -32.16 -8.50
N LYS A 280 10.47 -31.67 -8.68
CA LYS A 280 10.20 -30.47 -9.46
C LYS A 280 10.97 -29.26 -8.91
N ASN A 281 10.96 -29.06 -7.59
CA ASN A 281 11.69 -27.95 -6.96
C ASN A 281 13.20 -28.09 -7.17
N LEU A 282 13.76 -29.28 -6.99
CA LEU A 282 15.20 -29.54 -7.17
C LEU A 282 15.62 -29.33 -8.64
N GLU A 283 14.77 -29.65 -9.61
CA GLU A 283 15.03 -29.34 -11.02
C GLU A 283 15.04 -27.83 -11.27
N ILE A 284 14.07 -27.09 -10.74
CA ILE A 284 14.02 -25.61 -10.83
C ILE A 284 15.28 -25.01 -10.17
N ILE A 285 15.64 -25.47 -8.98
CA ILE A 285 16.83 -25.00 -8.25
C ILE A 285 18.12 -25.30 -9.03
N LYS A 286 18.25 -26.51 -9.58
CA LYS A 286 19.43 -26.89 -10.37
C LYS A 286 19.63 -25.95 -11.55
N ASN A 287 18.57 -25.66 -12.29
CA ASN A 287 18.61 -24.73 -13.41
C ASN A 287 18.90 -23.29 -12.94
N ALA A 288 18.32 -22.89 -11.80
CA ALA A 288 18.55 -21.58 -11.20
C ALA A 288 20.00 -21.41 -10.73
N CYS A 289 20.61 -22.43 -10.11
CA CYS A 289 22.02 -22.40 -9.71
C CYS A 289 22.97 -22.25 -10.89
N GLN A 290 22.66 -22.87 -12.03
CA GLN A 290 23.45 -22.72 -13.26
C GLN A 290 23.31 -21.30 -13.86
N LYS A 291 22.08 -20.78 -13.88
CA LYS A 291 21.80 -19.46 -14.47
C LYS A 291 22.24 -18.31 -13.56
N TYR A 292 22.13 -18.48 -12.25
CA TYR A 292 22.40 -17.45 -11.25
C TYR A 292 23.37 -17.95 -10.17
N PRO A 293 24.64 -18.22 -10.53
CA PRO A 293 25.62 -18.81 -9.59
C PRO A 293 25.97 -17.91 -8.40
N ASN A 294 25.70 -16.60 -8.53
CA ASN A 294 25.89 -15.59 -7.48
C ASN A 294 24.59 -15.17 -6.80
N GLY A 295 23.47 -15.82 -7.12
CA GLY A 295 22.14 -15.44 -6.66
C GLY A 295 21.45 -14.40 -7.54
N ILE A 296 20.20 -14.08 -7.21
CA ILE A 296 19.38 -13.06 -7.89
C ILE A 296 18.31 -12.51 -6.95
N LYS A 297 18.14 -11.18 -6.91
CA LYS A 297 17.03 -10.50 -6.23
C LYS A 297 15.75 -10.66 -7.07
N LEU A 298 14.75 -11.37 -6.57
CA LEU A 298 13.55 -11.78 -7.32
C LEU A 298 12.32 -10.93 -7.01
N SER A 299 12.24 -10.43 -5.79
CA SER A 299 11.19 -9.50 -5.41
C SER A 299 11.72 -8.50 -4.39
N ALA A 300 11.07 -7.34 -4.34
CA ALA A 300 11.45 -6.28 -3.44
C ALA A 300 10.22 -5.56 -2.90
N ALA A 301 10.33 -5.01 -1.70
CA ALA A 301 9.28 -4.21 -1.11
C ALA A 301 9.84 -3.09 -0.24
N ILE A 302 9.16 -1.93 -0.31
CA ILE A 302 9.34 -0.81 0.61
C ILE A 302 8.17 -0.81 1.59
N TYR A 303 8.52 -0.75 2.86
CA TYR A 303 7.62 -0.69 3.99
C TYR A 303 7.82 0.61 4.76
N ILE A 304 6.75 1.09 5.37
CA ILE A 304 6.80 2.19 6.33
C ILE A 304 6.37 1.66 7.68
N LYS A 305 7.05 2.11 8.75
CA LYS A 305 6.64 1.88 10.15
C LYS A 305 6.50 3.21 10.86
N TYR A 306 5.39 3.39 11.55
CA TYR A 306 5.16 4.57 12.36
C TYR A 306 4.29 4.19 13.55
N GLU A 307 4.77 4.46 14.77
CA GLU A 307 4.17 4.02 16.02
C GLU A 307 3.94 2.49 16.03
N ASP A 308 2.73 2.05 16.29
CA ASP A 308 2.33 0.65 16.32
C ASP A 308 1.77 0.12 14.99
N LYS A 309 1.97 0.87 13.90
CA LYS A 309 1.45 0.52 12.56
C LYS A 309 2.57 0.36 11.53
N ALA A 310 2.33 -0.53 10.57
CA ALA A 310 3.19 -0.72 9.42
C ALA A 310 2.39 -0.81 8.12
N TRP A 311 2.99 -0.38 7.02
CA TRP A 311 2.37 -0.35 5.69
C TRP A 311 3.29 -0.96 4.64
N TYR A 312 2.74 -1.81 3.78
CA TYR A 312 3.37 -2.31 2.57
C TYR A 312 3.15 -1.29 1.43
N TRP A 313 4.08 -0.36 1.26
CA TRP A 313 3.86 0.81 0.41
C TRP A 313 4.14 0.55 -1.07
N PHE A 314 5.28 -0.04 -1.40
CA PHE A 314 5.63 -0.41 -2.76
C PHE A 314 6.18 -1.83 -2.78
N GLY A 315 5.90 -2.55 -3.86
CA GLY A 315 6.48 -3.86 -4.05
C GLY A 315 6.36 -4.36 -5.48
N GLY A 316 7.32 -5.18 -5.83
CA GLY A 316 7.43 -5.77 -7.15
C GLY A 316 8.07 -7.15 -7.14
N SER A 317 7.97 -7.82 -8.27
CA SER A 317 8.60 -9.11 -8.50
C SER A 317 8.96 -9.32 -9.96
N LEU A 318 10.08 -9.99 -10.19
CA LEU A 318 10.42 -10.52 -11.50
C LEU A 318 9.51 -11.72 -11.85
N THR A 319 9.56 -12.17 -13.09
CA THR A 319 8.91 -13.42 -13.52
C THR A 319 9.81 -14.65 -13.35
N GLU A 320 11.10 -14.41 -13.21
CA GLU A 320 12.11 -15.42 -12.94
C GLU A 320 11.81 -16.15 -11.63
N LEU A 321 11.90 -17.46 -11.66
CA LEU A 321 11.67 -18.34 -10.51
C LEU A 321 10.34 -18.07 -9.78
N ARG A 322 9.32 -17.59 -10.51
CA ARG A 322 8.00 -17.28 -9.96
C ARG A 322 7.33 -18.50 -9.30
N GLU A 323 7.66 -19.68 -9.76
CA GLU A 323 7.12 -20.95 -9.27
C GLU A 323 7.49 -21.23 -7.82
N ILE A 324 8.62 -20.70 -7.35
CA ILE A 324 9.04 -20.84 -5.95
C ILE A 324 8.47 -19.76 -5.02
N ASN A 325 7.69 -18.81 -5.55
CA ASN A 325 6.89 -17.85 -4.78
C ASN A 325 7.68 -16.87 -3.87
N PRO A 326 8.76 -16.21 -4.31
CA PRO A 326 9.66 -15.42 -3.45
C PRO A 326 8.95 -14.29 -2.69
N VAL A 327 7.93 -13.65 -3.30
CA VAL A 327 7.19 -12.55 -2.68
C VAL A 327 6.41 -12.97 -1.43
N TYR A 328 6.01 -14.24 -1.32
CA TYR A 328 5.30 -14.73 -0.13
C TYR A 328 6.25 -14.87 1.07
N ALA A 329 7.48 -15.33 0.86
CA ALA A 329 8.49 -15.36 1.90
C ALA A 329 8.87 -13.95 2.37
N LEU A 330 8.99 -12.99 1.44
CA LEU A 330 9.26 -11.59 1.76
C LEU A 330 8.18 -10.99 2.65
N MET A 331 6.93 -11.21 2.30
CA MET A 331 5.79 -10.68 3.06
C MET A 331 5.67 -11.33 4.44
N ASP A 332 5.78 -12.65 4.51
CA ASP A 332 5.74 -13.39 5.79
C ASP A 332 6.86 -12.94 6.74
N PHE A 333 8.09 -12.84 6.22
CA PHE A 333 9.22 -12.32 6.98
C PHE A 333 8.93 -10.95 7.59
N TYR A 334 8.35 -10.04 6.79
CA TYR A 334 8.12 -8.68 7.27
C TYR A 334 6.97 -8.60 8.29
N ILE A 335 5.91 -9.39 8.09
CA ILE A 335 4.82 -9.51 9.08
C ILE A 335 5.37 -10.04 10.41
N LYS A 336 6.18 -11.11 10.37
CA LYS A 336 6.83 -11.64 11.57
C LYS A 336 7.72 -10.61 12.25
N LYS A 337 8.55 -9.90 11.47
CA LYS A 337 9.38 -8.81 11.98
C LYS A 337 8.54 -7.71 12.66
N CYS A 338 7.42 -7.32 12.07
CA CYS A 338 6.50 -6.35 12.68
C CYS A 338 6.00 -6.83 14.05
N ILE A 339 5.60 -8.09 14.17
CA ILE A 339 5.15 -8.67 15.43
C ILE A 339 6.29 -8.66 16.47
N ASP A 340 7.49 -9.09 16.08
CA ASP A 340 8.67 -9.11 16.95
C ASP A 340 9.05 -7.70 17.45
N GLU A 341 8.71 -6.66 16.69
CA GLU A 341 8.93 -5.24 17.03
C GLU A 341 7.74 -4.58 17.74
N GLY A 342 6.68 -5.33 18.04
CA GLY A 342 5.51 -4.84 18.77
C GLY A 342 4.50 -4.04 17.96
N ILE A 343 4.60 -4.07 16.62
CA ILE A 343 3.61 -3.48 15.71
C ILE A 343 2.27 -4.20 15.88
N LYS A 344 1.18 -3.45 15.93
CA LYS A 344 -0.18 -3.96 16.18
C LYS A 344 -1.02 -4.07 14.92
N SER A 345 -0.69 -3.31 13.87
CA SER A 345 -1.46 -3.30 12.64
C SER A 345 -0.56 -3.29 11.42
N PHE A 346 -0.88 -4.13 10.42
CA PHE A 346 -0.19 -4.18 9.15
C PHE A 346 -1.17 -3.95 8.01
N ASP A 347 -1.01 -2.82 7.32
CA ASP A 347 -1.82 -2.46 6.17
C ASP A 347 -1.10 -2.82 4.86
N PHE A 348 -1.68 -3.74 4.10
CA PHE A 348 -1.19 -4.10 2.77
C PHE A 348 -1.41 -3.00 1.72
N LEU A 349 -2.08 -1.89 2.10
CA LEU A 349 -2.51 -0.82 1.22
C LEU A 349 -3.38 -1.31 0.04
N GLY A 350 -3.62 -0.42 -0.89
CA GLY A 350 -4.65 -0.45 -1.90
C GLY A 350 -4.95 -1.77 -2.60
N ILE A 351 -6.23 -2.06 -2.69
CA ILE A 351 -6.85 -3.00 -3.60
C ILE A 351 -7.94 -2.27 -4.41
N SER A 352 -8.34 -2.82 -5.57
CA SER A 352 -9.39 -2.19 -6.40
C SER A 352 -10.76 -2.13 -5.71
N GLY A 353 -11.02 -3.04 -4.77
CA GLY A 353 -12.34 -3.22 -4.17
C GLY A 353 -13.36 -3.91 -5.09
N ASN A 354 -12.98 -4.24 -6.32
CA ASN A 354 -13.73 -5.10 -7.21
C ASN A 354 -13.25 -6.55 -7.03
N PHE A 355 -14.17 -7.44 -6.69
CA PHE A 355 -13.88 -8.85 -6.39
C PHE A 355 -14.34 -9.78 -7.51
N ASP A 356 -14.73 -9.24 -8.69
CA ASP A 356 -15.04 -10.05 -9.86
C ASP A 356 -13.78 -10.82 -10.29
N PRO A 357 -13.88 -12.16 -10.49
CA PRO A 357 -12.75 -12.98 -10.97
C PRO A 357 -12.14 -12.49 -12.29
N ASN A 358 -12.87 -11.72 -13.09
CA ASN A 358 -12.41 -11.14 -14.35
C ASN A 358 -11.79 -9.75 -14.21
N ASP A 359 -11.77 -9.16 -12.99
CA ASP A 359 -11.10 -7.87 -12.79
C ASP A 359 -9.60 -7.99 -13.04
N PRO A 360 -8.99 -7.12 -13.84
CA PRO A 360 -7.56 -7.18 -14.13
C PRO A 360 -6.68 -7.06 -12.87
N ASN A 361 -7.20 -6.50 -11.78
CA ASN A 361 -6.49 -6.32 -10.51
C ASN A 361 -6.82 -7.41 -9.47
N ILE A 362 -7.64 -8.41 -9.81
CA ILE A 362 -8.04 -9.47 -8.88
C ILE A 362 -6.83 -10.25 -8.33
N GLY A 363 -5.76 -10.34 -9.12
CA GLY A 363 -4.52 -10.99 -8.69
C GLY A 363 -3.87 -10.32 -7.48
N LEU A 364 -3.92 -8.98 -7.40
CA LEU A 364 -3.40 -8.22 -6.26
C LEU A 364 -4.23 -8.44 -5.00
N TYR A 365 -5.56 -8.41 -5.13
CA TYR A 365 -6.46 -8.76 -4.03
C TYR A 365 -6.20 -10.18 -3.52
N ASN A 366 -6.18 -11.17 -4.43
CA ASN A 366 -5.95 -12.57 -4.09
C ASN A 366 -4.59 -12.82 -3.42
N PHE A 367 -3.55 -12.05 -3.80
CA PHE A 367 -2.25 -12.11 -3.15
C PHE A 367 -2.34 -11.61 -1.70
N LYS A 368 -2.81 -10.38 -1.49
CA LYS A 368 -2.88 -9.74 -0.17
C LYS A 368 -3.81 -10.48 0.79
N LYS A 369 -4.99 -10.90 0.31
CA LYS A 369 -6.01 -11.60 1.11
C LYS A 369 -5.53 -12.94 1.67
N LYS A 370 -4.59 -13.62 0.99
CA LYS A 370 -4.04 -14.89 1.46
C LYS A 370 -3.30 -14.81 2.79
N PHE A 371 -2.88 -13.62 3.21
CA PHE A 371 -2.26 -13.39 4.51
C PHE A 371 -3.27 -13.15 5.64
N GLY A 372 -4.56 -13.37 5.41
CA GLY A 372 -5.60 -13.45 6.45
C GLY A 372 -6.28 -12.12 6.80
N GLY A 373 -5.77 -10.97 6.34
CA GLY A 373 -6.29 -9.65 6.71
C GLY A 373 -7.75 -9.38 6.33
N ASN A 374 -8.33 -8.38 6.96
CA ASN A 374 -9.68 -7.92 6.70
C ASN A 374 -9.70 -6.89 5.58
N VAL A 375 -10.70 -6.97 4.71
CA VAL A 375 -10.95 -5.93 3.71
C VAL A 375 -11.60 -4.75 4.40
N VAL A 376 -10.97 -3.59 4.28
CA VAL A 376 -11.51 -2.31 4.74
C VAL A 376 -11.89 -1.49 3.51
N LYS A 377 -13.07 -0.89 3.54
CA LYS A 377 -13.58 0.00 2.49
C LYS A 377 -13.92 1.34 3.14
N TYR A 378 -13.30 2.40 2.66
CA TYR A 378 -13.54 3.74 3.18
C TYR A 378 -14.64 4.47 2.41
N ILE A 379 -15.18 5.55 2.99
CA ILE A 379 -16.24 6.37 2.39
C ILE A 379 -15.84 7.09 1.10
N GLY A 380 -14.55 7.05 0.73
CA GLY A 380 -14.05 7.63 -0.51
C GLY A 380 -13.67 9.11 -0.41
N GLU A 381 -13.47 9.74 -1.57
CA GLU A 381 -12.99 11.11 -1.69
C GLU A 381 -14.11 12.12 -1.76
N PHE A 382 -13.83 13.31 -1.23
CA PHE A 382 -14.72 14.48 -1.33
C PHE A 382 -13.94 15.71 -1.82
N ASP A 383 -14.61 16.52 -2.64
CA ASP A 383 -14.11 17.81 -3.08
C ASP A 383 -14.94 18.94 -2.45
N LEU A 384 -14.34 19.79 -1.61
CA LEU A 384 -14.93 21.07 -1.25
C LEU A 384 -14.51 22.12 -2.29
N ILE A 385 -15.47 22.50 -3.12
CA ILE A 385 -15.23 23.41 -4.25
C ILE A 385 -15.29 24.84 -3.76
N ILE A 386 -14.21 25.61 -4.00
CA ILE A 386 -14.08 27.01 -3.60
C ILE A 386 -14.29 27.95 -4.80
N ASP A 387 -13.74 27.59 -5.97
CA ASP A 387 -13.89 28.31 -7.23
C ASP A 387 -14.39 27.36 -8.30
N GLN A 388 -15.69 27.43 -8.59
CA GLN A 388 -16.38 26.53 -9.53
C GLN A 388 -15.82 26.60 -10.94
N LYS A 389 -15.44 27.81 -11.43
CA LYS A 389 -14.92 27.97 -12.78
C LYS A 389 -13.58 27.27 -12.93
N THR A 390 -12.67 27.53 -12.01
CA THR A 390 -11.35 26.88 -11.99
C THR A 390 -11.46 25.37 -11.76
N TYR A 391 -12.39 24.92 -10.92
CA TYR A 391 -12.62 23.49 -10.69
C TYR A 391 -13.04 22.75 -11.97
N ILE A 392 -14.00 23.29 -12.73
CA ILE A 392 -14.44 22.73 -14.02
C ILE A 392 -13.27 22.67 -15.01
N LEU A 393 -12.51 23.75 -15.10
CA LEU A 393 -11.32 23.80 -15.95
C LEU A 393 -10.31 22.71 -15.56
N ALA A 394 -9.92 22.67 -14.28
CA ALA A 394 -8.88 21.76 -13.80
C ALA A 394 -9.31 20.28 -13.88
N SER A 395 -10.56 19.97 -13.54
CA SER A 395 -11.04 18.59 -13.44
C SER A 395 -11.55 18.01 -14.75
N LYS A 396 -12.10 18.83 -15.66
CA LYS A 396 -12.72 18.36 -16.89
C LYS A 396 -11.97 18.74 -18.16
N ILE A 397 -11.46 19.96 -18.22
CA ILE A 397 -10.88 20.52 -19.46
C ILE A 397 -9.39 20.22 -19.58
N LEU A 398 -8.59 20.44 -18.51
CA LEU A 398 -7.15 20.22 -18.57
C LEU A 398 -6.77 18.77 -18.95
N PRO A 399 -7.39 17.71 -18.40
CA PRO A 399 -7.07 16.32 -18.79
C PRO A 399 -7.34 16.05 -20.28
N ILE A 400 -8.44 16.58 -20.83
CA ILE A 400 -8.78 16.42 -22.26
C ILE A 400 -7.76 17.11 -23.15
N VAL A 401 -7.36 18.33 -22.79
CA VAL A 401 -6.38 19.11 -23.58
C VAL A 401 -4.98 18.50 -23.50
N GLN A 402 -4.59 17.96 -22.35
CA GLN A 402 -3.32 17.26 -22.20
C GLN A 402 -3.27 15.98 -23.03
N SER A 403 -4.37 15.23 -23.12
CA SER A 403 -4.46 14.02 -23.94
C SER A 403 -4.47 14.31 -25.45
N SER A 404 -4.96 15.47 -25.88
CA SER A 404 -5.13 15.83 -27.31
C SER A 404 -3.87 16.44 -27.97
N LYS A 405 -2.75 16.62 -27.25
CA LYS A 405 -1.52 17.29 -27.74
C LYS A 405 -1.74 18.72 -28.30
N ASN A 406 -2.87 19.37 -28.05
CA ASN A 406 -3.26 20.63 -28.66
C ASN A 406 -2.92 21.83 -27.75
N SER A 407 -1.63 22.23 -27.73
CA SER A 407 -1.11 23.31 -26.86
C SER A 407 -1.76 24.70 -27.12
N LYS A 408 -2.22 24.95 -28.34
CA LYS A 408 -2.84 26.25 -28.74
C LYS A 408 -4.21 26.48 -28.06
N VAL A 409 -5.03 25.43 -27.93
CA VAL A 409 -6.34 25.51 -27.24
C VAL A 409 -6.13 25.77 -25.74
N LEU A 410 -5.15 25.10 -25.15
CA LEU A 410 -4.80 25.30 -23.74
C LEU A 410 -4.39 26.76 -23.48
N THR A 411 -3.55 27.35 -24.34
CA THR A 411 -3.09 28.74 -24.18
C THR A 411 -4.23 29.75 -24.27
N LYS A 412 -5.19 29.55 -25.19
CA LYS A 412 -6.37 30.43 -25.32
C LYS A 412 -7.29 30.34 -24.09
N LEU A 413 -7.56 29.14 -23.58
CA LEU A 413 -8.37 28.92 -22.38
C LEU A 413 -7.71 29.53 -21.12
N LEU A 414 -6.40 29.37 -20.98
CA LEU A 414 -5.66 29.93 -19.86
C LEU A 414 -5.64 31.45 -19.87
N ASN A 415 -5.52 32.08 -21.06
CA ASN A 415 -5.57 33.52 -21.22
C ASN A 415 -6.96 34.11 -20.92
N PHE A 416 -8.04 33.35 -21.21
CA PHE A 416 -9.40 33.77 -20.88
C PHE A 416 -9.66 33.80 -19.37
N ILE A 417 -9.11 32.83 -18.63
CA ILE A 417 -9.32 32.70 -17.17
C ILE A 417 -8.47 33.71 -16.38
N ASN A 418 -7.30 34.05 -16.87
CA ASN A 418 -6.44 35.06 -16.23
C ASN A 418 -6.95 36.49 -16.41
N LYS A 419 -7.90 36.72 -17.32
CA LYS A 419 -8.49 38.08 -17.58
C LYS A 419 -9.79 38.33 -16.79
N ASN A 420 -10.39 37.31 -16.18
CA ASN A 420 -11.57 37.38 -15.33
C ASN A 420 -11.26 36.90 -13.92
#